data_9291cdc3cfe95aa8740915349498746a
#
_entry.id   9291cdc3cfe95aa8740915349498746a
#
_cell.length_a   1.000
_cell.length_b   1.000
_cell.length_c   1.000
_cell.angle_alpha   90.00
_cell.angle_beta   90.00
_cell.angle_gamma   90.00
#
_symmetry.space_group_name_H-M   'P 1'
#
loop_
_entity.id
_entity.type
_entity.pdbx_description
1 polymer ?
#
loop_
_entity_poly.entity_id
_entity_poly.type
_entity_poly.pdbx_seq_one_letter_code
_entity_poly.pdbx_strand_id
1 'polypeptide(L)'
;NTDKQWHDRYYHGYDFIDKTHDFGATVVNIHHATGINPFINYPFLRTKEMNAYIDGAHALDMKVKIYNTVRELTNSCVEIFALRSLNGEIFSKGKGRGYSWLQEHYDQDYIAAWFAYTVKDAAIVNTGVSRWHNYYMEGLDWLVKNVGIDGLYIDDLAFDRMSMKRVRKILNRTNPGAMIDLHSANQFNEKDGFANSANLYLEHFPYLDRLWFGEYFDYDMPPEFWIVEVSGIPYGLMGEMLWEGGNKWRGMI
;
A
#
# COMPACT_ATOMS: atom_id res chain seq x y z
N ASN A 1 -19.86 0.30 -7.89
CA ASN A 1 -18.71 1.10 -8.27
C ASN A 1 -18.19 0.62 -9.62
N THR A 2 -18.02 1.54 -10.55
CA THR A 2 -17.62 1.24 -11.94
C THR A 2 -16.14 1.55 -12.20
N ASP A 3 -15.38 1.94 -11.17
CA ASP A 3 -13.98 2.26 -11.36
C ASP A 3 -13.17 1.02 -11.76
N LYS A 4 -12.40 1.16 -12.80
CA LYS A 4 -11.46 0.15 -13.26
C LYS A 4 -10.07 0.53 -12.81
N GLN A 5 -9.40 -0.36 -12.11
CA GLN A 5 -8.11 -0.08 -11.51
C GLN A 5 -6.97 -0.66 -12.32
N TRP A 6 -5.90 0.10 -12.38
CA TRP A 6 -4.61 -0.32 -12.91
C TRP A 6 -3.56 -0.26 -11.80
N HIS A 7 -2.87 -1.37 -11.59
CA HIS A 7 -1.80 -1.47 -10.62
C HIS A 7 -0.45 -1.36 -11.34
N ASP A 8 0.16 -0.19 -11.28
CA ASP A 8 1.43 0.05 -11.96
C ASP A 8 2.62 -0.29 -11.06
N ARG A 9 3.16 -1.49 -11.24
CA ARG A 9 4.39 -1.94 -10.59
C ARG A 9 5.66 -1.36 -11.23
N TYR A 10 5.56 -0.95 -12.49
CA TYR A 10 6.70 -0.51 -13.27
C TYR A 10 6.35 0.79 -13.95
N TYR A 11 6.65 1.89 -13.33
CA TYR A 11 6.40 3.19 -13.93
C TYR A 11 6.96 3.28 -15.35
N HIS A 12 6.09 3.47 -16.32
CA HIS A 12 6.42 3.52 -17.74
C HIS A 12 6.40 4.95 -18.34
N GLY A 13 6.10 5.94 -17.53
CA GLY A 13 6.04 7.34 -17.96
C GLY A 13 4.67 7.78 -18.46
N TYR A 14 4.60 9.01 -18.93
CA TYR A 14 3.36 9.65 -19.36
C TYR A 14 2.66 8.97 -20.52
N ASP A 15 3.41 8.41 -21.46
CA ASP A 15 2.86 7.72 -22.62
C ASP A 15 1.98 6.52 -22.25
N PHE A 16 2.08 6.04 -21.01
CA PHE A 16 1.29 4.93 -20.52
C PHE A 16 -0.01 5.36 -19.85
N ILE A 17 -0.13 6.60 -19.36
CA ILE A 17 -1.41 7.09 -18.80
C ILE A 17 -2.48 7.07 -19.88
N ASP A 18 -2.19 7.61 -21.06
CA ASP A 18 -3.11 7.62 -22.19
C ASP A 18 -3.55 6.20 -22.57
N LYS A 19 -2.60 5.28 -22.69
CA LYS A 19 -2.90 3.88 -23.00
C LYS A 19 -3.72 3.22 -21.90
N THR A 20 -3.40 3.48 -20.64
CA THR A 20 -4.13 2.93 -19.49
C THR A 20 -5.57 3.45 -19.48
N HIS A 21 -5.75 4.73 -19.78
CA HIS A 21 -7.06 5.34 -19.97
C HIS A 21 -7.80 4.69 -21.16
N ASP A 22 -7.15 4.50 -22.31
CA ASP A 22 -7.75 3.89 -23.50
C ASP A 22 -8.21 2.45 -23.24
N PHE A 23 -7.54 1.72 -22.34
CA PHE A 23 -8.00 0.43 -21.83
C PHE A 23 -9.17 0.54 -20.85
N GLY A 24 -9.61 1.75 -20.55
CA GLY A 24 -10.78 2.03 -19.72
C GLY A 24 -10.47 2.05 -18.21
N ALA A 25 -9.23 2.17 -17.80
CA ALA A 25 -8.90 2.38 -16.39
C ALA A 25 -9.33 3.78 -15.95
N THR A 26 -9.88 3.88 -14.76
CA THR A 26 -10.28 5.15 -14.13
C THR A 26 -9.46 5.45 -12.87
N VAL A 27 -8.69 4.48 -12.40
CA VAL A 27 -7.83 4.60 -11.22
C VAL A 27 -6.50 3.90 -11.47
N VAL A 28 -5.41 4.57 -11.12
CA VAL A 28 -4.06 4.01 -11.14
C VAL A 28 -3.53 3.86 -9.71
N ASN A 29 -2.95 2.70 -9.40
CA ASN A 29 -2.22 2.47 -8.17
C ASN A 29 -0.71 2.47 -8.48
N ILE A 30 0.01 3.50 -8.05
CA ILE A 30 1.46 3.60 -8.25
C ILE A 30 2.16 2.80 -7.15
N HIS A 31 2.77 1.70 -7.54
CA HIS A 31 3.56 0.87 -6.62
C HIS A 31 4.89 1.56 -6.24
N HIS A 32 5.47 1.16 -5.10
CA HIS A 32 6.87 1.50 -4.81
C HIS A 32 7.81 0.77 -5.79
N ALA A 33 9.10 1.12 -5.76
CA ALA A 33 10.11 0.64 -6.72
C ALA A 33 9.87 1.10 -8.17
N THR A 34 9.07 2.14 -8.37
CA THR A 34 8.86 2.79 -9.66
C THR A 34 9.71 4.04 -9.81
N GLY A 35 9.78 4.60 -11.01
CA GLY A 35 10.54 5.82 -11.28
C GLY A 35 10.06 7.05 -10.51
N ILE A 36 8.78 7.11 -10.16
CA ILE A 36 8.17 8.25 -9.45
C ILE A 36 7.86 7.95 -7.98
N ASN A 37 7.85 6.69 -7.57
CA ASN A 37 7.71 6.24 -6.18
C ASN A 37 8.76 5.18 -5.85
N PRO A 38 10.06 5.55 -5.85
CA PRO A 38 11.14 4.56 -5.80
C PRO A 38 11.32 3.88 -4.44
N PHE A 39 10.88 4.52 -3.37
CA PHE A 39 11.19 4.07 -2.01
C PHE A 39 9.95 3.72 -1.22
N ILE A 40 10.04 2.62 -0.47
CA ILE A 40 8.92 2.15 0.34
C ILE A 40 8.55 3.18 1.42
N ASN A 41 7.27 3.53 1.47
CA ASN A 41 6.68 4.49 2.42
C ASN A 41 7.37 5.86 2.47
N TYR A 42 8.09 6.23 1.40
CA TYR A 42 8.77 7.52 1.33
C TYR A 42 8.62 8.17 -0.07
N PRO A 43 7.43 8.64 -0.43
CA PRO A 43 7.14 9.20 -1.75
C PRO A 43 7.55 10.69 -1.89
N PHE A 44 8.54 11.17 -1.12
CA PHE A 44 8.87 12.59 -1.04
C PHE A 44 10.04 13.02 -1.93
N LEU A 45 10.82 12.08 -2.47
CA LEU A 45 12.03 12.42 -3.25
C LEU A 45 11.76 12.69 -4.74
N ARG A 46 10.60 12.27 -5.25
CA ARG A 46 10.20 12.43 -6.66
C ARG A 46 8.86 13.16 -6.80
N THR A 47 8.62 14.11 -5.93
CA THR A 47 7.32 14.79 -5.86
C THR A 47 6.98 15.59 -7.11
N LYS A 48 7.97 16.12 -7.81
CA LYS A 48 7.74 16.84 -9.08
C LYS A 48 7.23 15.88 -10.18
N GLU A 49 7.90 14.74 -10.32
CA GLU A 49 7.54 13.72 -11.29
C GLU A 49 6.20 13.10 -10.94
N MET A 50 5.96 12.84 -9.67
CA MET A 50 4.69 12.30 -9.19
C MET A 50 3.53 13.29 -9.43
N ASN A 51 3.72 14.56 -9.09
CA ASN A 51 2.72 15.60 -9.32
C ASN A 51 2.39 15.72 -10.80
N ALA A 52 3.41 15.79 -11.66
CA ALA A 52 3.21 15.87 -13.09
C ALA A 52 2.47 14.64 -13.66
N TYR A 53 2.73 13.42 -13.12
CA TYR A 53 1.99 12.22 -13.47
C TYR A 53 0.52 12.32 -13.03
N ILE A 54 0.27 12.78 -11.82
CA ILE A 54 -1.08 12.94 -11.27
C ILE A 54 -1.87 13.98 -12.06
N ASP A 55 -1.25 15.13 -12.39
CA ASP A 55 -1.88 16.16 -13.22
C ASP A 55 -2.29 15.60 -14.59
N GLY A 56 -1.42 14.77 -15.19
CA GLY A 56 -1.74 14.09 -16.45
C GLY A 56 -2.91 13.11 -16.32
N ALA A 57 -2.97 12.35 -15.24
CA ALA A 57 -4.08 11.44 -14.97
C ALA A 57 -5.40 12.21 -14.71
N HIS A 58 -5.33 13.28 -13.93
CA HIS A 58 -6.50 14.13 -13.66
C HIS A 58 -7.04 14.79 -14.93
N ALA A 59 -6.17 15.16 -15.88
CA ALA A 59 -6.59 15.70 -17.18
C ALA A 59 -7.41 14.69 -18.00
N LEU A 60 -7.30 13.40 -17.70
CA LEU A 60 -8.07 12.30 -18.30
C LEU A 60 -9.21 11.80 -17.38
N ASP A 61 -9.57 12.56 -16.36
CA ASP A 61 -10.57 12.17 -15.34
C ASP A 61 -10.25 10.85 -14.61
N MET A 62 -8.97 10.54 -14.50
CA MET A 62 -8.47 9.39 -13.76
C MET A 62 -8.01 9.79 -12.36
N LYS A 63 -8.09 8.87 -11.43
CA LYS A 63 -7.58 9.02 -10.06
C LYS A 63 -6.28 8.28 -9.86
N VAL A 64 -5.42 8.78 -8.96
CA VAL A 64 -4.13 8.17 -8.66
C VAL A 64 -3.99 7.90 -7.17
N LYS A 65 -3.80 6.64 -6.82
CA LYS A 65 -3.44 6.21 -5.47
C LYS A 65 -1.98 5.80 -5.44
N ILE A 66 -1.36 5.94 -4.29
CA ILE A 66 0.00 5.47 -4.07
C ILE A 66 0.00 4.24 -3.18
N TYR A 67 0.92 3.34 -3.48
CA TYR A 67 1.22 2.17 -2.66
C TYR A 67 1.84 2.60 -1.34
N ASN A 68 1.38 1.99 -0.29
CA ASN A 68 1.90 2.18 1.05
C ASN A 68 1.85 0.86 1.83
N THR A 69 2.89 0.56 2.58
CA THR A 69 2.81 -0.35 3.71
C THR A 69 2.89 0.50 4.97
N VAL A 70 2.58 -0.03 6.11
CA VAL A 70 2.65 0.76 7.35
C VAL A 70 3.73 0.25 8.30
N ARG A 71 4.42 -0.80 7.89
CA ARG A 71 5.43 -1.51 8.69
C ARG A 71 6.85 -1.20 8.30
N GLU A 72 7.04 -0.63 7.13
CA GLU A 72 8.36 -0.48 6.54
C GLU A 72 8.67 0.99 6.30
N LEU A 73 9.95 1.30 6.32
CA LEU A 73 10.47 2.59 5.90
C LEU A 73 11.82 2.38 5.23
N THR A 74 12.00 3.01 4.10
CA THR A 74 13.30 2.96 3.41
C THR A 74 14.42 3.61 4.22
N ASN A 75 15.61 3.03 4.13
CA ASN A 75 16.82 3.67 4.63
C ASN A 75 17.25 4.92 3.85
N SER A 76 16.66 5.13 2.67
CA SER A 76 16.88 6.34 1.86
C SER A 76 16.05 7.54 2.32
N CYS A 77 15.23 7.38 3.37
CA CYS A 77 14.52 8.46 4.02
C CYS A 77 15.50 9.52 4.53
N VAL A 78 15.27 10.78 4.19
CA VAL A 78 16.18 11.89 4.60
C VAL A 78 16.24 12.03 6.12
N GLU A 79 15.14 11.76 6.81
CA GLU A 79 15.00 11.86 8.26
C GLU A 79 15.46 10.61 9.02
N ILE A 80 16.07 9.63 8.34
CA ILE A 80 16.37 8.31 8.91
C ILE A 80 17.17 8.41 10.23
N PHE A 81 18.14 9.29 10.31
CA PHE A 81 18.93 9.46 11.52
C PHE A 81 18.16 10.11 12.67
N ALA A 82 17.28 11.06 12.35
CA ALA A 82 16.40 11.66 13.34
C ALA A 82 15.39 10.63 13.88
N LEU A 83 14.80 9.83 13.00
CA LEU A 83 13.91 8.73 13.38
C LEU A 83 14.66 7.65 14.17
N ARG A 84 15.89 7.34 13.78
CA ARG A 84 16.75 6.38 14.47
C ARG A 84 17.10 6.82 15.90
N SER A 85 17.25 8.12 16.14
CA SER A 85 17.50 8.64 17.48
C SER A 85 16.37 8.41 18.48
N LEU A 86 15.17 8.07 17.99
CA LEU A 86 14.03 7.69 18.81
C LEU A 86 14.07 6.21 19.23
N ASN A 87 15.11 5.50 18.86
CA ASN A 87 15.37 4.10 19.22
C ASN A 87 14.18 3.17 18.92
N GLY A 88 13.90 2.24 19.80
CA GLY A 88 12.82 1.26 19.66
C GLY A 88 11.40 1.81 19.66
N GLU A 89 11.23 3.12 19.77
CA GLU A 89 9.92 3.74 19.52
C GLU A 89 9.54 3.66 18.04
N ILE A 90 10.53 3.77 17.14
CA ILE A 90 10.30 3.78 15.68
C ILE A 90 10.70 2.44 15.09
N PHE A 91 11.91 1.97 15.33
CA PHE A 91 12.45 0.78 14.70
C PHE A 91 12.40 -0.42 15.65
N SER A 92 11.92 -1.55 15.15
CA SER A 92 11.96 -2.81 15.88
C SER A 92 13.38 -3.32 15.98
N LYS A 93 13.80 -3.69 17.20
CA LYS A 93 15.12 -4.26 17.46
C LYS A 93 15.18 -5.74 17.10
N GLY A 94 16.33 -6.18 16.63
CA GLY A 94 16.58 -7.59 16.36
C GLY A 94 17.65 -7.83 15.31
N LYS A 95 17.97 -9.10 15.10
CA LYS A 95 18.84 -9.50 14.00
C LYS A 95 18.07 -9.35 12.69
N GLY A 96 18.36 -8.31 11.95
CA GLY A 96 17.79 -8.10 10.63
C GLY A 96 18.34 -9.08 9.60
N ARG A 97 17.56 -9.27 8.57
CA ARG A 97 18.05 -9.86 7.31
C ARG A 97 18.04 -8.75 6.28
N GLY A 98 19.13 -8.54 5.61
CA GLY A 98 19.16 -7.54 4.56
C GLY A 98 20.55 -6.98 4.33
N TYR A 99 20.65 -6.24 3.28
CA TYR A 99 21.90 -5.68 2.78
C TYR A 99 21.87 -4.15 2.88
N SER A 100 21.17 -3.63 3.89
CA SER A 100 21.08 -2.19 4.02
C SER A 100 22.33 -1.62 4.67
N TRP A 101 22.74 -0.47 4.19
CA TRP A 101 23.81 0.31 4.79
C TRP A 101 23.57 0.55 6.30
N LEU A 102 22.33 0.71 6.68
CA LEU A 102 21.97 0.96 8.09
C LEU A 102 22.29 -0.26 8.97
N GLN A 103 22.10 -1.49 8.49
CA GLN A 103 22.49 -2.69 9.24
C GLN A 103 23.98 -2.79 9.48
N GLU A 104 24.79 -2.47 8.48
CA GLU A 104 26.25 -2.49 8.60
C GLU A 104 26.76 -1.47 9.62
N HIS A 105 26.12 -0.31 9.70
CA HIS A 105 26.54 0.79 10.55
C HIS A 105 25.97 0.77 11.97
N TYR A 106 24.93 -0.05 12.21
CA TYR A 106 24.27 -0.11 13.52
C TYR A 106 24.25 -1.51 14.11
N ASP A 107 25.21 -2.35 13.74
CA ASP A 107 25.43 -3.69 14.28
C ASP A 107 24.16 -4.57 14.28
N GLN A 108 23.35 -4.44 13.24
CA GLN A 108 22.09 -5.19 13.11
C GLN A 108 21.09 -4.93 14.25
N ASP A 109 21.08 -3.73 14.80
CA ASP A 109 20.24 -3.33 15.93
C ASP A 109 18.76 -3.10 15.55
N TYR A 110 18.38 -3.41 14.34
CA TYR A 110 16.99 -3.37 13.86
C TYR A 110 16.67 -4.53 12.94
N ILE A 111 15.40 -4.84 12.78
CA ILE A 111 14.94 -5.86 11.85
C ILE A 111 14.79 -5.23 10.48
N ALA A 112 15.46 -5.76 9.47
CA ALA A 112 15.17 -5.41 8.09
C ALA A 112 13.84 -6.04 7.68
N ALA A 113 12.99 -5.22 7.10
CA ALA A 113 11.72 -5.64 6.56
C ALA A 113 11.89 -6.30 5.18
N TRP A 114 10.83 -6.37 4.43
CA TRP A 114 10.84 -6.84 3.06
C TRP A 114 11.85 -6.07 2.21
N PHE A 115 12.65 -6.81 1.45
CA PHE A 115 13.72 -6.27 0.62
C PHE A 115 13.36 -6.34 -0.85
N ALA A 116 13.22 -5.19 -1.48
CA ALA A 116 13.18 -5.09 -2.94
C ALA A 116 14.57 -4.75 -3.47
N TYR A 117 15.08 -5.59 -4.35
CA TYR A 117 16.43 -5.40 -4.92
C TYR A 117 16.63 -4.01 -5.53
N THR A 118 15.61 -3.44 -6.13
CA THR A 118 15.66 -2.12 -6.78
C THR A 118 15.70 -0.95 -5.81
N VAL A 119 15.12 -1.09 -4.62
CA VAL A 119 15.08 -0.06 -3.56
C VAL A 119 16.07 -0.33 -2.45
N LYS A 120 16.62 -1.52 -2.41
CA LYS A 120 17.72 -2.02 -1.59
C LYS A 120 17.51 -2.04 -0.10
N ASP A 121 16.39 -1.57 0.42
CA ASP A 121 16.29 -1.54 1.86
C ASP A 121 14.92 -1.13 2.40
N ALA A 122 14.59 -1.68 3.53
CA ALA A 122 13.51 -1.19 4.35
C ALA A 122 13.75 -1.61 5.80
N ALA A 123 13.44 -0.75 6.73
CA ALA A 123 13.45 -1.04 8.15
C ALA A 123 12.01 -1.22 8.64
N ILE A 124 11.80 -2.19 9.53
CA ILE A 124 10.50 -2.36 10.17
C ILE A 124 10.33 -1.26 11.20
N VAL A 125 9.27 -0.48 11.09
CA VAL A 125 8.89 0.50 12.09
C VAL A 125 7.99 -0.14 13.13
N ASN A 126 8.09 0.34 14.35
CA ASN A 126 7.16 -0.03 15.38
C ASN A 126 5.78 0.56 15.06
N THR A 127 4.79 -0.31 14.85
CA THR A 127 3.43 0.05 14.44
C THR A 127 2.50 0.33 15.61
N GLY A 128 2.98 0.20 16.83
CA GLY A 128 2.24 0.63 18.02
C GLY A 128 2.09 2.15 18.09
N VAL A 129 1.43 2.64 19.12
CA VAL A 129 1.29 4.09 19.35
C VAL A 129 2.66 4.72 19.49
N SER A 130 3.10 5.48 18.50
CA SER A 130 4.42 6.08 18.42
C SER A 130 4.41 7.41 17.66
N ARG A 131 5.51 8.16 17.75
CA ARG A 131 5.71 9.38 16.96
C ARG A 131 5.79 9.10 15.45
N TRP A 132 6.09 7.86 15.05
CA TRP A 132 6.00 7.43 13.66
C TRP A 132 4.63 7.70 13.05
N HIS A 133 3.56 7.39 13.77
CA HIS A 133 2.21 7.65 13.28
C HIS A 133 1.96 9.15 13.04
N ASN A 134 2.48 10.02 13.89
CA ASN A 134 2.37 11.46 13.67
C ASN A 134 3.17 11.91 12.44
N TYR A 135 4.40 11.43 12.31
CA TYR A 135 5.23 11.68 11.13
C TYR A 135 4.52 11.23 9.85
N TYR A 136 3.98 10.01 9.85
CA TYR A 136 3.23 9.46 8.73
C TYR A 136 1.99 10.31 8.40
N MET A 137 1.22 10.72 9.40
CA MET A 137 0.01 11.53 9.22
C MET A 137 0.32 12.92 8.64
N GLU A 138 1.37 13.55 9.11
CA GLU A 138 1.82 14.85 8.55
C GLU A 138 2.28 14.70 7.10
N GLY A 139 3.05 13.66 6.80
CA GLY A 139 3.47 13.34 5.43
C GLY A 139 2.28 13.09 4.50
N LEU A 140 1.29 12.35 4.95
CA LEU A 140 0.07 12.08 4.19
C LEU A 140 -0.73 13.36 3.93
N ASP A 141 -0.92 14.19 4.94
CA ASP A 141 -1.62 15.48 4.79
C ASP A 141 -0.90 16.37 3.76
N TRP A 142 0.42 16.39 3.82
CA TRP A 142 1.23 17.12 2.86
C TRP A 142 1.09 16.59 1.44
N LEU A 143 1.13 15.26 1.24
CA LEU A 143 0.96 14.63 -0.08
C LEU A 143 -0.39 14.94 -0.71
N VAL A 144 -1.46 14.84 0.04
CA VAL A 144 -2.80 15.14 -0.47
C VAL A 144 -2.91 16.59 -0.90
N LYS A 145 -2.33 17.53 -0.13
CA LYS A 145 -2.41 18.96 -0.41
C LYS A 145 -1.49 19.43 -1.53
N ASN A 146 -0.29 18.87 -1.64
CA ASN A 146 0.77 19.42 -2.48
C ASN A 146 1.09 18.57 -3.70
N VAL A 147 0.75 17.27 -3.66
CA VAL A 147 0.97 16.34 -4.77
C VAL A 147 -0.34 15.92 -5.41
N GLY A 148 -1.44 16.00 -4.68
CA GLY A 148 -2.77 15.75 -5.22
C GLY A 148 -3.13 14.27 -5.32
N ILE A 149 -2.56 13.40 -4.49
CA ILE A 149 -2.93 11.98 -4.48
C ILE A 149 -4.41 11.81 -4.14
N ASP A 150 -5.06 10.84 -4.78
CA ASP A 150 -6.48 10.54 -4.59
C ASP A 150 -6.74 9.41 -3.60
N GLY A 151 -5.71 8.94 -2.95
CA GLY A 151 -5.86 7.91 -1.94
C GLY A 151 -4.65 7.01 -1.77
N LEU A 152 -4.89 5.89 -1.10
CA LEU A 152 -3.87 4.92 -0.75
C LEU A 152 -4.27 3.51 -1.20
N TYR A 153 -3.29 2.77 -1.65
CA TYR A 153 -3.31 1.32 -1.73
C TYR A 153 -2.42 0.81 -0.59
N ILE A 154 -3.02 0.25 0.44
CA ILE A 154 -2.30 -0.21 1.63
C ILE A 154 -2.09 -1.71 1.49
N ASP A 155 -0.82 -2.09 1.39
CA ASP A 155 -0.42 -3.48 1.35
C ASP A 155 -0.12 -3.95 2.77
N ASP A 156 -0.98 -4.82 3.27
CA ASP A 156 -0.95 -5.34 4.62
C ASP A 156 -1.06 -4.27 5.72
N LEU A 157 -2.11 -4.32 6.48
CA LEU A 157 -2.45 -3.26 7.42
C LEU A 157 -1.86 -3.51 8.81
N ALA A 158 -0.95 -2.64 9.23
CA ALA A 158 -0.39 -2.66 10.57
C ALA A 158 -0.73 -1.41 11.40
N PHE A 159 -1.61 -0.55 10.94
CA PHE A 159 -2.15 0.54 11.74
C PHE A 159 -3.15 0.04 12.78
N ASP A 160 -3.16 0.68 13.94
CA ASP A 160 -4.29 0.59 14.82
C ASP A 160 -5.51 1.34 14.24
N ARG A 161 -6.69 1.05 14.79
CA ARG A 161 -7.94 1.65 14.33
C ARG A 161 -7.94 3.18 14.42
N MET A 162 -7.28 3.76 15.42
CA MET A 162 -7.22 5.23 15.58
C MET A 162 -6.39 5.87 14.48
N SER A 163 -5.30 5.24 14.09
CA SER A 163 -4.48 5.68 12.95
C SER A 163 -5.26 5.60 11.65
N MET A 164 -5.99 4.52 11.39
CA MET A 164 -6.85 4.42 10.20
C MET A 164 -7.94 5.49 10.16
N LYS A 165 -8.54 5.78 11.29
CA LYS A 165 -9.51 6.87 11.39
C LYS A 165 -8.88 8.24 11.07
N ARG A 166 -7.65 8.46 11.49
CA ARG A 166 -6.89 9.68 11.16
C ARG A 166 -6.57 9.75 9.67
N VAL A 167 -6.10 8.66 9.08
CA VAL A 167 -5.85 8.55 7.62
C VAL A 167 -7.10 8.95 6.84
N ARG A 168 -8.24 8.31 7.13
CA ARG A 168 -9.51 8.63 6.46
C ARG A 168 -9.89 10.10 6.64
N LYS A 169 -9.73 10.65 7.84
CA LYS A 169 -10.05 12.05 8.12
C LYS A 169 -9.17 13.03 7.34
N ILE A 170 -7.88 12.73 7.21
CA ILE A 170 -6.94 13.54 6.42
C ILE A 170 -7.35 13.54 4.96
N LEU A 171 -7.55 12.37 4.39
CA LEU A 171 -7.98 12.23 3.00
C LEU A 171 -9.29 12.98 2.73
N ASN A 172 -10.33 12.73 3.51
CA ASN A 172 -11.64 13.33 3.29
C ASN A 172 -11.66 14.85 3.47
N ARG A 173 -10.74 15.41 4.24
CA ARG A 173 -10.68 16.86 4.46
C ARG A 173 -10.29 17.62 3.20
N THR A 174 -9.37 17.07 2.43
CA THR A 174 -8.82 17.72 1.23
C THR A 174 -9.43 17.15 -0.05
N ASN A 175 -9.69 15.86 -0.08
CA ASN A 175 -10.31 15.15 -1.21
C ASN A 175 -11.42 14.21 -0.71
N PRO A 176 -12.68 14.69 -0.62
CA PRO A 176 -13.81 13.85 -0.15
C PRO A 176 -14.06 12.60 -0.98
N GLY A 177 -13.55 12.55 -2.20
CA GLY A 177 -13.62 11.39 -3.09
C GLY A 177 -12.41 10.47 -3.02
N ALA A 178 -11.50 10.69 -2.06
CA ALA A 178 -10.31 9.87 -1.89
C ALA A 178 -10.64 8.44 -1.48
N MET A 179 -9.87 7.49 -1.99
CA MET A 179 -10.10 6.06 -1.80
C MET A 179 -8.99 5.44 -0.95
N ILE A 180 -9.37 4.47 -0.13
CA ILE A 180 -8.43 3.61 0.59
C ILE A 180 -8.73 2.17 0.24
N ASP A 181 -7.78 1.52 -0.37
CA ASP A 181 -7.81 0.10 -0.66
C ASP A 181 -6.90 -0.65 0.31
N LEU A 182 -7.35 -1.77 0.80
CA LEU A 182 -6.55 -2.69 1.59
C LEU A 182 -6.26 -3.95 0.78
N HIS A 183 -5.00 -4.25 0.61
CA HIS A 183 -4.54 -5.56 0.23
C HIS A 183 -4.25 -6.37 1.49
N SER A 184 -5.01 -7.41 1.73
CA SER A 184 -4.75 -8.34 2.81
C SER A 184 -4.10 -9.61 2.26
N ALA A 185 -3.24 -10.23 3.06
CA ALA A 185 -2.57 -11.47 2.72
C ALA A 185 -3.50 -12.70 2.82
N ASN A 186 -4.61 -12.68 2.21
CA ASN A 186 -5.80 -13.55 2.20
C ASN A 186 -5.57 -15.06 2.22
N GLN A 187 -4.67 -15.52 3.03
CA GLN A 187 -4.44 -16.95 3.18
C GLN A 187 -5.44 -17.54 4.16
N PHE A 188 -6.04 -18.67 3.80
CA PHE A 188 -6.50 -19.61 4.79
C PHE A 188 -5.29 -20.21 5.47
N ASN A 189 -4.97 -19.73 6.63
CA ASN A 189 -3.85 -20.19 7.41
C ASN A 189 -4.39 -20.94 8.62
N GLU A 190 -4.08 -22.21 8.73
CA GLU A 190 -4.45 -23.03 9.91
C GLU A 190 -3.98 -22.40 11.23
N LYS A 191 -2.85 -21.69 11.20
CA LYS A 191 -2.33 -20.97 12.36
C LYS A 191 -3.21 -19.81 12.82
N ASP A 192 -4.00 -19.27 11.90
CA ASP A 192 -4.92 -18.15 12.14
C ASP A 192 -6.36 -18.66 12.40
N GLY A 193 -6.52 -19.97 12.66
CA GLY A 193 -7.79 -20.55 13.06
C GLY A 193 -8.79 -20.76 11.92
N PHE A 194 -8.32 -21.04 10.71
CA PHE A 194 -9.13 -21.23 9.50
C PHE A 194 -9.90 -19.98 9.04
N ALA A 195 -9.61 -18.83 9.62
CA ALA A 195 -10.16 -17.57 9.14
C ALA A 195 -9.31 -17.02 8.00
N ASN A 196 -9.96 -16.37 7.03
CA ASN A 196 -9.26 -15.53 6.09
C ASN A 196 -8.57 -14.39 6.86
N SER A 197 -7.31 -14.08 6.52
CA SER A 197 -6.55 -13.03 7.19
C SER A 197 -7.23 -11.64 7.12
N ALA A 198 -8.10 -11.40 6.14
CA ALA A 198 -8.93 -10.20 6.09
C ALA A 198 -9.79 -10.03 7.36
N ASN A 199 -10.20 -11.12 7.99
CA ASN A 199 -10.98 -11.06 9.23
C ASN A 199 -10.21 -10.40 10.39
N LEU A 200 -8.89 -10.43 10.36
CA LEU A 200 -8.06 -9.76 11.36
C LEU A 200 -8.16 -8.24 11.29
N TYR A 201 -8.65 -7.71 10.17
CA TYR A 201 -8.74 -6.29 9.89
C TYR A 201 -10.18 -5.75 9.89
N LEU A 202 -11.15 -6.53 10.36
CA LEU A 202 -12.58 -6.13 10.35
C LEU A 202 -12.84 -4.78 11.00
N GLU A 203 -12.10 -4.42 12.06
CA GLU A 203 -12.25 -3.13 12.74
C GLU A 203 -11.88 -1.92 11.85
N HIS A 204 -11.15 -2.17 10.75
CA HIS A 204 -10.71 -1.13 9.81
C HIS A 204 -11.67 -0.95 8.63
N PHE A 205 -12.53 -1.91 8.36
CA PHE A 205 -13.40 -1.92 7.18
C PHE A 205 -14.29 -0.68 7.05
N PRO A 206 -14.80 -0.05 8.12
CA PRO A 206 -15.55 1.20 8.01
C PRO A 206 -14.77 2.38 7.41
N TYR A 207 -13.45 2.27 7.32
CA TYR A 207 -12.56 3.31 6.78
C TYR A 207 -12.02 2.99 5.39
N LEU A 208 -12.34 1.82 4.85
CA LEU A 208 -11.88 1.33 3.56
C LEU A 208 -12.97 1.47 2.50
N ASP A 209 -12.54 1.53 1.25
CA ASP A 209 -13.44 1.53 0.10
C ASP A 209 -13.42 0.19 -0.64
N ARG A 210 -12.29 -0.53 -0.60
CA ARG A 210 -12.09 -1.79 -1.30
C ARG A 210 -11.19 -2.73 -0.55
N LEU A 211 -11.36 -4.02 -0.88
CA LEU A 211 -10.47 -5.09 -0.47
C LEU A 211 -9.87 -5.77 -1.70
N TRP A 212 -8.57 -5.97 -1.67
CA TRP A 212 -7.85 -6.75 -2.68
C TRP A 212 -7.57 -8.13 -2.14
N PHE A 213 -7.96 -9.13 -2.91
CA PHE A 213 -7.91 -10.54 -2.54
C PHE A 213 -7.15 -11.37 -3.55
N GLY A 214 -6.81 -12.59 -3.18
CA GLY A 214 -6.54 -13.67 -4.07
C GLY A 214 -5.08 -13.91 -4.42
N GLU A 215 -4.13 -13.09 -3.97
CA GLU A 215 -2.71 -13.29 -4.30
C GLU A 215 -2.22 -14.71 -3.94
N TYR A 216 -2.74 -15.28 -2.85
CA TYR A 216 -2.33 -16.58 -2.34
C TYR A 216 -3.43 -17.65 -2.43
N PHE A 217 -4.49 -17.41 -3.17
CA PHE A 217 -5.53 -18.41 -3.36
C PHE A 217 -5.08 -19.50 -4.33
N ASP A 218 -5.46 -20.72 -4.03
CA ASP A 218 -5.32 -21.83 -4.96
C ASP A 218 -6.47 -21.80 -5.97
N TYR A 219 -6.21 -21.21 -7.13
CA TYR A 219 -7.17 -21.07 -8.22
C TYR A 219 -7.40 -22.37 -9.00
N ASP A 220 -6.70 -23.45 -8.68
CA ASP A 220 -7.00 -24.78 -9.21
C ASP A 220 -8.12 -25.48 -8.43
N MET A 221 -8.40 -24.97 -7.22
CA MET A 221 -9.59 -25.39 -6.48
C MET A 221 -10.87 -24.92 -7.18
N PRO A 222 -12.01 -25.64 -6.98
CA PRO A 222 -13.30 -25.19 -7.50
C PRO A 222 -13.66 -23.77 -7.01
N PRO A 223 -14.32 -22.95 -7.86
CA PRO A 223 -14.58 -21.54 -7.54
C PRO A 223 -15.32 -21.29 -6.23
N GLU A 224 -16.14 -22.21 -5.78
CA GLU A 224 -16.88 -22.10 -4.51
C GLU A 224 -15.98 -21.95 -3.28
N PHE A 225 -14.70 -22.31 -3.38
CA PHE A 225 -13.75 -22.14 -2.28
C PHE A 225 -13.24 -20.72 -2.11
N TRP A 226 -13.29 -19.90 -3.13
CA TRP A 226 -12.70 -18.57 -3.10
C TRP A 226 -13.55 -17.43 -3.67
N ILE A 227 -14.53 -17.73 -4.55
CA ILE A 227 -15.27 -16.70 -5.29
C ILE A 227 -16.07 -15.76 -4.37
N VAL A 228 -16.62 -16.29 -3.28
CA VAL A 228 -17.43 -15.49 -2.34
C VAL A 228 -16.56 -14.45 -1.65
N GLU A 229 -15.34 -14.82 -1.27
CA GLU A 229 -14.42 -13.92 -0.58
C GLU A 229 -13.85 -12.86 -1.50
N VAL A 230 -13.38 -13.22 -2.69
CA VAL A 230 -12.86 -12.23 -3.66
C VAL A 230 -13.92 -11.25 -4.14
N SER A 231 -15.20 -11.61 -4.00
CA SER A 231 -16.28 -10.67 -4.29
C SER A 231 -16.40 -9.52 -3.29
N GLY A 232 -15.79 -9.65 -2.12
CA GLY A 232 -15.94 -8.69 -1.03
C GLY A 232 -17.33 -8.65 -0.38
N ILE A 233 -18.31 -9.40 -0.90
CA ILE A 233 -19.71 -9.39 -0.42
C ILE A 233 -19.81 -9.70 1.08
N PRO A 234 -19.10 -10.70 1.64
CA PRO A 234 -19.18 -11.01 3.06
C PRO A 234 -18.81 -9.85 3.97
N TYR A 235 -18.02 -8.92 3.46
CA TYR A 235 -17.46 -7.79 4.22
C TYR A 235 -18.19 -6.47 3.95
N GLY A 236 -19.13 -6.44 3.00
CA GLY A 236 -19.83 -5.22 2.60
C GLY A 236 -18.96 -4.21 1.86
N LEU A 237 -17.83 -4.64 1.33
CA LEU A 237 -16.89 -3.82 0.56
C LEU A 237 -16.79 -4.34 -0.86
N MET A 238 -16.33 -3.47 -1.78
CA MET A 238 -15.98 -3.93 -3.11
C MET A 238 -14.73 -4.81 -3.05
N GLY A 239 -14.80 -5.97 -3.67
CA GLY A 239 -13.66 -6.87 -3.84
C GLY A 239 -12.93 -6.57 -5.15
N GLU A 240 -11.62 -6.67 -5.12
CA GLU A 240 -10.74 -6.66 -6.28
C GLU A 240 -9.85 -7.90 -6.20
N MET A 241 -9.66 -8.56 -7.33
CA MET A 241 -8.87 -9.78 -7.36
C MET A 241 -7.42 -9.49 -7.79
N LEU A 242 -6.49 -9.81 -6.92
CA LEU A 242 -5.08 -9.90 -7.27
C LEU A 242 -4.78 -11.27 -7.86
N TRP A 243 -3.93 -11.26 -8.87
CA TRP A 243 -3.57 -12.47 -9.56
C TRP A 243 -2.09 -12.45 -9.98
N GLU A 244 -1.42 -13.55 -9.66
CA GLU A 244 -0.12 -13.88 -10.22
C GLU A 244 -0.20 -15.25 -10.92
N GLY A 245 -0.03 -15.27 -12.24
CA GLY A 245 -0.01 -16.50 -13.05
C GLY A 245 -1.32 -16.91 -13.71
N GLY A 246 -1.42 -18.15 -14.15
CA GLY A 246 -2.44 -18.65 -15.07
C GLY A 246 -3.83 -18.93 -14.48
N ASN A 247 -4.44 -17.98 -13.81
CA ASN A 247 -5.79 -18.17 -13.25
C ASN A 247 -6.84 -18.41 -14.34
N LYS A 248 -7.30 -19.65 -14.48
CA LYS A 248 -8.31 -20.08 -15.44
C LYS A 248 -9.71 -19.51 -15.18
N TRP A 249 -9.97 -19.01 -13.97
CA TRP A 249 -11.28 -18.52 -13.55
C TRP A 249 -11.43 -17.00 -13.65
N ARG A 250 -10.39 -16.30 -14.03
CA ARG A 250 -10.36 -14.84 -14.06
C ARG A 250 -11.52 -14.18 -14.80
N GLY A 251 -12.04 -14.83 -15.83
CA GLY A 251 -13.19 -14.32 -16.60
C GLY A 251 -14.55 -14.52 -15.95
N MET A 252 -14.60 -15.09 -14.73
CA MET A 252 -15.85 -15.36 -14.01
C MET A 252 -16.17 -14.29 -12.97
N ILE A 253 -15.28 -13.33 -12.73
CA ILE A 253 -15.39 -12.29 -11.69
C ILE A 253 -15.53 -10.92 -12.33
#